data_0cf6eff6c36a1a47b616795a3a1047d1
#
_entry.id   0cf6eff6c36a1a47b616795a3a1047d1
#
_cell.length_a   1.000
_cell.length_b   1.000
_cell.length_c   1.000
_cell.angle_alpha   90.00
_cell.angle_beta   90.00
_cell.angle_gamma   90.00
#
_symmetry.space_group_name_H-M   'P 1'
#
loop_
_entity.id
_entity.type
_entity.pdbx_description
1 polymer ?
#
loop_
_entity_poly.entity_id
_entity_poly.type
_entity_poly.pdbx_seq_one_letter_code
_entity_poly.pdbx_strand_id
1 'polypeptide(L)'
;GLGTGLLAAATGSDFLMAIATGSAPLGTVFMNAIRMVVIPLVMAVIFTGVAGLGDPRKLGKLGGLTLGFYWLSLIPAIAVGMATTAFMLRFAPALPVPATTVQSVPELPGIVDFLVSLVPSNPFAAASSGQLLPLIVFTALLAAATGALEAKHRDTLIEFAEATSEALIKLVWWILWTAPIGVFGLAAPVTAQLGWGLIQSLAIFIASVVIALALYFGLLMVPLLKIVAGIGLGRFMKGMFGATSIGFSTTSTVAALPVTLEEARNNLGVSETVADLVLP
;
A
#
# COMPACT_ATOMS: atom_id res chain seq x y z
N GLY A 1 -10.05 -11.31 19.40
CA GLY A 1 -10.60 -9.96 19.29
C GLY A 1 -12.02 -9.95 18.75
N LEU A 2 -12.22 -10.38 17.48
CA LEU A 2 -13.58 -10.38 16.88
C LEU A 2 -14.56 -11.25 17.66
N GLY A 3 -14.19 -12.49 18.02
CA GLY A 3 -15.06 -13.40 18.78
C GLY A 3 -15.39 -12.85 20.17
N THR A 4 -14.43 -12.30 20.88
CA THR A 4 -14.65 -11.70 22.21
C THR A 4 -15.58 -10.51 22.13
N GLY A 5 -15.37 -9.63 21.15
CA GLY A 5 -16.26 -8.48 20.93
C GLY A 5 -17.67 -8.88 20.55
N LEU A 6 -17.85 -9.89 19.68
CA LEU A 6 -19.17 -10.42 19.33
C LEU A 6 -19.88 -11.04 20.51
N LEU A 7 -19.17 -11.82 21.34
CA LEU A 7 -19.77 -12.40 22.55
C LEU A 7 -20.19 -11.29 23.52
N ALA A 8 -19.36 -10.25 23.68
CA ALA A 8 -19.73 -9.10 24.52
C ALA A 8 -21.00 -8.41 23.98
N ALA A 9 -21.08 -8.16 22.68
CA ALA A 9 -22.25 -7.55 22.05
C ALA A 9 -23.52 -8.44 22.14
N ALA A 10 -23.36 -9.76 21.95
CA ALA A 10 -24.49 -10.70 21.93
C ALA A 10 -25.03 -11.02 23.34
N THR A 11 -24.14 -11.12 24.33
CA THR A 11 -24.56 -11.50 25.70
C THR A 11 -24.87 -10.30 26.58
N GLY A 12 -24.46 -9.09 26.19
CA GLY A 12 -24.59 -7.89 27.05
C GLY A 12 -23.78 -7.99 28.36
N SER A 13 -22.81 -8.91 28.46
CA SER A 13 -22.04 -9.14 29.68
C SER A 13 -21.08 -7.96 29.94
N ASP A 14 -21.29 -7.28 31.09
CA ASP A 14 -20.44 -6.17 31.53
C ASP A 14 -18.95 -6.60 31.65
N PHE A 15 -18.70 -7.84 32.07
CA PHE A 15 -17.34 -8.37 32.15
C PHE A 15 -16.64 -8.48 30.79
N LEU A 16 -17.33 -9.04 29.79
CA LEU A 16 -16.79 -9.15 28.44
C LEU A 16 -16.65 -7.77 27.78
N MET A 17 -17.59 -6.87 28.02
CA MET A 17 -17.52 -5.49 27.54
C MET A 17 -16.32 -4.75 28.15
N ALA A 18 -16.09 -4.91 29.45
CA ALA A 18 -14.94 -4.33 30.14
C ALA A 18 -13.59 -4.86 29.59
N ILE A 19 -13.48 -6.17 29.32
CA ILE A 19 -12.30 -6.75 28.68
C ILE A 19 -12.11 -6.18 27.25
N ALA A 20 -13.17 -6.15 26.47
CA ALA A 20 -13.11 -5.66 25.09
C ALA A 20 -12.69 -4.18 25.04
N THR A 21 -13.36 -3.31 25.80
CA THR A 21 -13.04 -1.87 25.84
C THR A 21 -11.72 -1.57 26.53
N GLY A 22 -11.40 -2.29 27.62
CA GLY A 22 -10.16 -2.17 28.34
C GLY A 22 -8.91 -2.58 27.53
N SER A 23 -9.08 -3.35 26.45
CA SER A 23 -7.99 -3.72 25.54
C SER A 23 -7.61 -2.63 24.53
N ALA A 24 -8.41 -1.57 24.37
CA ALA A 24 -8.18 -0.49 23.40
C ALA A 24 -6.77 0.15 23.49
N PRO A 25 -6.17 0.39 24.66
CA PRO A 25 -4.81 0.93 24.75
C PRO A 25 -3.77 0.04 24.07
N LEU A 26 -3.92 -1.30 24.13
CA LEU A 26 -3.01 -2.24 23.45
C LEU A 26 -3.06 -2.06 21.93
N GLY A 27 -4.25 -1.89 21.38
CA GLY A 27 -4.45 -1.58 19.97
C GLY A 27 -3.84 -0.23 19.57
N THR A 28 -4.00 0.78 20.43
CA THR A 28 -3.43 2.12 20.20
C THR A 28 -1.90 2.08 20.18
N VAL A 29 -1.27 1.40 21.13
CA VAL A 29 0.19 1.23 21.20
C VAL A 29 0.70 0.51 19.95
N PHE A 30 0.05 -0.56 19.53
CA PHE A 30 0.40 -1.29 18.32
C PHE A 30 0.30 -0.41 17.07
N MET A 31 -0.80 0.34 16.93
CA MET A 31 -0.98 1.26 15.80
C MET A 31 0.06 2.37 15.79
N ASN A 32 0.39 2.94 16.95
CA ASN A 32 1.42 3.95 17.07
C ASN A 32 2.81 3.39 16.73
N ALA A 33 3.11 2.15 17.14
CA ALA A 33 4.35 1.47 16.79
C ALA A 33 4.49 1.27 15.28
N ILE A 34 3.42 0.91 14.57
CA ILE A 34 3.43 0.83 13.11
C ILE A 34 3.64 2.23 12.51
N ARG A 35 2.84 3.22 12.93
CA ARG A 35 2.89 4.59 12.37
C ARG A 35 4.26 5.24 12.52
N MET A 36 4.97 5.00 13.63
CA MET A 36 6.29 5.62 13.84
C MET A 36 7.33 5.13 12.83
N VAL A 37 7.16 3.94 12.23
CA VAL A 37 8.11 3.40 11.26
C VAL A 37 7.77 3.81 9.83
N VAL A 38 6.51 4.13 9.53
CA VAL A 38 6.03 4.38 8.15
C VAL A 38 6.81 5.52 7.50
N ILE A 39 6.93 6.67 8.17
CA ILE A 39 7.56 7.85 7.60
C ILE A 39 9.04 7.63 7.28
N PRO A 40 9.90 7.20 8.24
CA PRO A 40 11.30 6.98 7.94
C PRO A 40 11.54 5.85 6.95
N LEU A 41 10.69 4.81 6.95
CA LEU A 41 10.78 3.72 5.98
C LEU A 41 10.46 4.19 4.56
N VAL A 42 9.38 4.95 4.38
CA VAL A 42 8.99 5.52 3.08
C VAL A 42 10.10 6.42 2.55
N MET A 43 10.70 7.27 3.40
CA MET A 43 11.82 8.11 3.00
C MET A 43 13.03 7.27 2.56
N ALA A 44 13.44 6.29 3.35
CA ALA A 44 14.59 5.45 3.04
C ALA A 44 14.40 4.67 1.73
N VAL A 45 13.24 4.03 1.55
CA VAL A 45 12.94 3.23 0.34
C VAL A 45 12.83 4.10 -0.91
N ILE A 46 12.19 5.26 -0.84
CA ILE A 46 12.12 6.17 -1.99
C ILE A 46 13.49 6.74 -2.31
N PHE A 47 14.27 7.08 -1.30
CA PHE A 47 15.62 7.59 -1.49
C PHE A 47 16.49 6.58 -2.23
N THR A 48 16.54 5.33 -1.77
CA THR A 48 17.31 4.26 -2.42
C THR A 48 16.81 3.98 -3.81
N GLY A 49 15.48 3.91 -4.00
CA GLY A 49 14.88 3.67 -5.31
C GLY A 49 15.24 4.75 -6.33
N VAL A 50 15.15 6.02 -5.97
CA VAL A 50 15.44 7.14 -6.90
C VAL A 50 16.94 7.33 -7.09
N ALA A 51 17.75 7.28 -6.02
CA ALA A 51 19.21 7.45 -6.12
C ALA A 51 19.87 6.29 -6.87
N GLY A 52 19.32 5.08 -6.77
CA GLY A 52 19.79 3.89 -7.46
C GLY A 52 19.52 3.86 -8.98
N LEU A 53 18.59 4.70 -9.47
CA LEU A 53 18.27 4.78 -10.90
C LEU A 53 19.46 5.28 -11.79
N GLY A 54 20.47 5.88 -11.19
CA GLY A 54 21.63 6.40 -11.92
C GLY A 54 21.27 7.56 -12.86
N ASP A 55 21.64 7.48 -14.13
CA ASP A 55 21.43 8.56 -15.11
C ASP A 55 19.94 8.68 -15.49
N PRO A 56 19.23 9.79 -15.12
CA PRO A 56 17.84 10.03 -15.51
C PRO A 56 17.60 10.02 -17.03
N ARG A 57 18.66 10.23 -17.84
CA ARG A 57 18.57 10.21 -19.30
C ARG A 57 18.37 8.80 -19.85
N LYS A 58 18.80 7.76 -19.13
CA LYS A 58 18.55 6.36 -19.50
C LYS A 58 17.10 5.94 -19.33
N LEU A 59 16.35 6.63 -18.48
CA LEU A 59 14.90 6.47 -18.31
C LEU A 59 14.07 6.95 -19.51
N GLY A 60 14.57 7.83 -20.32
CA GLY A 60 14.07 8.33 -21.57
C GLY A 60 12.68 7.86 -22.03
N LYS A 61 12.59 7.32 -23.24
CA LYS A 61 11.33 6.87 -23.88
C LYS A 61 10.66 5.72 -23.12
N LEU A 62 11.44 4.78 -22.56
CA LEU A 62 10.90 3.58 -21.91
C LEU A 62 10.23 3.94 -20.57
N GLY A 63 10.88 4.77 -19.75
CA GLY A 63 10.29 5.29 -18.50
C GLY A 63 9.02 6.10 -18.75
N GLY A 64 9.02 6.96 -19.78
CA GLY A 64 7.83 7.72 -20.17
C GLY A 64 6.67 6.83 -20.61
N LEU A 65 6.93 5.75 -21.36
CA LEU A 65 5.91 4.77 -21.73
C LEU A 65 5.37 4.01 -20.53
N THR A 66 6.25 3.62 -19.60
CA THR A 66 5.86 2.92 -18.37
C THR A 66 4.96 3.79 -17.48
N LEU A 67 5.37 5.04 -17.26
CA LEU A 67 4.55 6.00 -16.51
C LEU A 67 3.22 6.27 -17.21
N GLY A 68 3.23 6.47 -18.54
CA GLY A 68 2.00 6.65 -19.32
C GLY A 68 1.06 5.45 -19.20
N PHE A 69 1.60 4.23 -19.23
CA PHE A 69 0.81 3.01 -19.03
C PHE A 69 0.22 2.94 -17.62
N TYR A 70 0.99 3.28 -16.58
CA TYR A 70 0.48 3.30 -15.20
C TYR A 70 -0.65 4.32 -15.03
N TRP A 71 -0.51 5.53 -15.55
CA TRP A 71 -1.57 6.54 -15.51
C TRP A 71 -2.82 6.09 -16.28
N LEU A 72 -2.63 5.55 -17.47
CA LEU A 72 -3.75 5.07 -18.29
C LEU A 72 -4.47 3.88 -17.67
N SER A 73 -3.76 2.98 -16.99
CA SER A 73 -4.34 1.82 -16.32
C SER A 73 -4.99 2.17 -14.98
N LEU A 74 -4.55 3.23 -14.30
CA LEU A 74 -5.07 3.67 -13.01
C LEU A 74 -6.50 4.22 -13.13
N ILE A 75 -6.79 4.98 -14.20
CA ILE A 75 -8.12 5.59 -14.41
C ILE A 75 -9.24 4.54 -14.44
N PRO A 76 -9.18 3.50 -15.31
CA PRO A 76 -10.19 2.46 -15.30
C PRO A 76 -10.16 1.60 -14.02
N ALA A 77 -9.02 1.43 -13.36
CA ALA A 77 -8.94 0.74 -12.07
C ALA A 77 -9.77 1.47 -11.01
N ILE A 78 -9.62 2.80 -10.92
CA ILE A 78 -10.40 3.63 -10.00
C ILE A 78 -11.90 3.55 -10.36
N ALA A 79 -12.25 3.68 -11.64
CA ALA A 79 -13.64 3.61 -12.07
C ALA A 79 -14.31 2.28 -11.72
N VAL A 80 -13.63 1.15 -11.99
CA VAL A 80 -14.12 -0.19 -11.64
C VAL A 80 -14.23 -0.35 -10.11
N GLY A 81 -13.21 0.09 -9.36
CA GLY A 81 -13.22 0.05 -7.91
C GLY A 81 -14.38 0.84 -7.31
N MET A 82 -14.58 2.08 -7.75
CA MET A 82 -15.67 2.94 -7.29
C MET A 82 -17.05 2.34 -7.64
N ALA A 83 -17.24 1.90 -8.89
CA ALA A 83 -18.51 1.32 -9.32
C ALA A 83 -18.84 0.04 -8.54
N THR A 84 -17.88 -0.84 -8.36
CA THR A 84 -18.05 -2.10 -7.61
C THR A 84 -18.35 -1.82 -6.16
N THR A 85 -17.61 -0.92 -5.52
CA THR A 85 -17.84 -0.56 -4.12
C THR A 85 -19.20 0.11 -3.92
N ALA A 86 -19.56 1.07 -4.79
CA ALA A 86 -20.86 1.74 -4.73
C ALA A 86 -22.02 0.74 -4.92
N PHE A 87 -21.86 -0.27 -5.75
CA PHE A 87 -22.84 -1.34 -5.92
C PHE A 87 -22.91 -2.23 -4.67
N MET A 88 -21.79 -2.66 -4.13
CA MET A 88 -21.72 -3.55 -2.97
C MET A 88 -22.21 -2.89 -1.68
N LEU A 89 -21.99 -1.58 -1.50
CA LEU A 89 -22.49 -0.84 -0.33
C LEU A 89 -24.01 -0.85 -0.20
N ARG A 90 -24.75 -1.12 -1.28
CA ARG A 90 -26.23 -1.29 -1.21
C ARG A 90 -26.65 -2.49 -0.36
N PHE A 91 -25.76 -3.44 -0.17
CA PHE A 91 -25.99 -4.66 0.63
C PHE A 91 -25.40 -4.53 2.05
N ALA A 92 -24.69 -3.44 2.34
CA ALA A 92 -24.10 -3.23 3.65
C ALA A 92 -25.19 -2.82 4.66
N PRO A 93 -25.17 -3.38 5.87
CA PRO A 93 -26.09 -2.95 6.93
C PRO A 93 -25.78 -1.49 7.32
N ALA A 94 -26.82 -0.75 7.66
CA ALA A 94 -26.66 0.57 8.25
C ALA A 94 -26.01 0.43 9.63
N LEU A 95 -24.76 0.85 9.76
CA LEU A 95 -24.07 0.90 11.04
C LEU A 95 -24.48 2.19 11.78
N PRO A 96 -24.68 2.13 13.11
CA PRO A 96 -24.87 3.34 13.90
C PRO A 96 -23.56 4.13 13.94
N VAL A 97 -23.39 5.07 13.00
CA VAL A 97 -22.26 5.98 13.01
C VAL A 97 -22.62 7.14 13.93
N PRO A 98 -21.83 7.41 14.99
CA PRO A 98 -22.08 8.57 15.84
C PRO A 98 -22.08 9.84 14.99
N ALA A 99 -23.10 10.69 15.16
CA ALA A 99 -23.26 11.93 14.39
C ALA A 99 -22.03 12.88 14.46
N THR A 100 -21.21 12.71 15.49
CA THR A 100 -19.94 13.43 15.69
C THR A 100 -18.82 13.01 14.75
N THR A 101 -18.96 11.91 14.03
CA THR A 101 -17.94 11.42 13.07
C THR A 101 -18.18 11.85 11.63
N VAL A 102 -19.26 12.57 11.35
CA VAL A 102 -19.44 13.22 10.05
C VAL A 102 -18.53 14.46 10.03
N GLN A 103 -17.22 14.20 9.86
CA GLN A 103 -16.32 15.28 9.50
C GLN A 103 -16.82 15.86 8.18
N SER A 104 -17.00 17.20 8.13
CA SER A 104 -17.24 17.89 6.87
C SER A 104 -16.23 17.38 5.86
N VAL A 105 -16.69 16.91 4.71
CA VAL A 105 -15.82 16.51 3.62
C VAL A 105 -14.90 17.71 3.35
N PRO A 106 -13.58 17.58 3.52
CA PRO A 106 -12.69 18.69 3.25
C PRO A 106 -12.92 19.16 1.80
N GLU A 107 -13.09 20.45 1.60
CA GLU A 107 -13.14 20.98 0.23
C GLU A 107 -11.87 20.55 -0.48
N LEU A 108 -12.04 19.95 -1.66
CA LEU A 108 -10.90 19.53 -2.47
C LEU A 108 -10.11 20.80 -2.85
N PRO A 109 -8.83 20.88 -2.54
CA PRO A 109 -8.03 22.03 -2.93
C PRO A 109 -8.06 22.19 -4.44
N GLY A 110 -8.00 23.43 -4.91
CA GLY A 110 -7.84 23.70 -6.33
C GLY A 110 -6.61 22.96 -6.91
N ILE A 111 -6.62 22.64 -8.18
CA ILE A 111 -5.49 21.92 -8.82
C ILE A 111 -4.17 22.64 -8.60
N VAL A 112 -4.18 23.98 -8.65
CA VAL A 112 -2.98 24.80 -8.42
C VAL A 112 -2.51 24.68 -6.97
N ASP A 113 -3.42 24.82 -6.00
CA ASP A 113 -3.12 24.69 -4.58
C ASP A 113 -2.60 23.30 -4.24
N PHE A 114 -3.19 22.27 -4.86
CA PHE A 114 -2.69 20.91 -4.74
C PHE A 114 -1.25 20.78 -5.25
N LEU A 115 -0.95 21.29 -6.46
CA LEU A 115 0.41 21.23 -7.03
C LEU A 115 1.43 22.00 -6.18
N VAL A 116 1.05 23.17 -5.66
CA VAL A 116 1.89 23.95 -4.74
C VAL A 116 2.14 23.19 -3.44
N SER A 117 1.12 22.51 -2.93
CA SER A 117 1.24 21.73 -1.68
C SER A 117 2.16 20.49 -1.81
N LEU A 118 2.50 20.07 -3.02
CA LEU A 118 3.47 18.98 -3.22
C LEU A 118 4.89 19.35 -2.81
N VAL A 119 5.22 20.63 -2.80
CA VAL A 119 6.54 21.10 -2.36
C VAL A 119 6.43 21.58 -0.91
N PRO A 120 6.92 20.83 0.07
CA PRO A 120 6.78 21.23 1.47
C PRO A 120 7.69 22.42 1.80
N SER A 121 7.16 23.42 2.49
CA SER A 121 7.98 24.51 3.04
C SER A 121 8.96 24.02 4.12
N ASN A 122 8.61 22.93 4.80
CA ASN A 122 9.44 22.27 5.79
C ASN A 122 9.16 20.77 5.78
N PRO A 123 10.15 19.94 5.36
CA PRO A 123 9.96 18.48 5.28
C PRO A 123 9.74 17.84 6.66
N PHE A 124 10.30 18.39 7.73
CA PHE A 124 10.08 17.88 9.08
C PHE A 124 8.67 18.17 9.58
N ALA A 125 8.12 19.34 9.25
CA ALA A 125 6.72 19.64 9.54
C ALA A 125 5.76 18.75 8.75
N ALA A 126 6.04 18.49 7.47
CA ALA A 126 5.27 17.54 6.66
C ALA A 126 5.31 16.12 7.25
N ALA A 127 6.50 15.68 7.71
CA ALA A 127 6.66 14.38 8.37
C ALA A 127 5.85 14.31 9.67
N SER A 128 5.95 15.31 10.55
CA SER A 128 5.24 15.32 11.84
C SER A 128 3.71 15.38 11.70
N SER A 129 3.22 16.02 10.63
CA SER A 129 1.78 16.09 10.30
C SER A 129 1.30 14.90 9.46
N GLY A 130 2.18 13.92 9.13
CA GLY A 130 1.81 12.74 8.37
C GLY A 130 1.51 13.00 6.88
N GLN A 131 1.94 14.13 6.33
CA GLN A 131 1.75 14.48 4.92
C GLN A 131 2.77 13.73 4.05
N LEU A 132 2.41 12.50 3.67
CA LEU A 132 3.34 11.62 2.94
C LEU A 132 3.70 12.16 1.55
N LEU A 133 2.75 12.73 0.81
CA LEU A 133 2.98 13.13 -0.57
C LEU A 133 4.01 14.25 -0.73
N PRO A 134 3.96 15.38 0.02
CA PRO A 134 5.04 16.36 0.03
C PRO A 134 6.38 15.78 0.47
N LEU A 135 6.36 14.84 1.44
CA LEU A 135 7.56 14.20 1.92
C LEU A 135 8.22 13.30 0.86
N ILE A 136 7.40 12.58 0.09
CA ILE A 136 7.85 11.78 -1.06
C ILE A 136 8.52 12.67 -2.10
N VAL A 137 7.92 13.82 -2.44
CA VAL A 137 8.49 14.77 -3.40
C VAL A 137 9.83 15.31 -2.90
N PHE A 138 9.90 15.74 -1.65
CA PHE A 138 11.17 16.19 -1.04
C PHE A 138 12.25 15.10 -1.10
N THR A 139 11.89 13.87 -0.70
CA THR A 139 12.83 12.74 -0.66
C THR A 139 13.32 12.37 -2.05
N ALA A 140 12.44 12.37 -3.06
CA ALA A 140 12.79 12.11 -4.45
C ALA A 140 13.74 13.19 -5.01
N LEU A 141 13.48 14.47 -4.71
CA LEU A 141 14.37 15.58 -5.11
C LEU A 141 15.74 15.47 -4.42
N LEU A 142 15.78 15.12 -3.13
CA LEU A 142 17.02 14.91 -2.40
C LEU A 142 17.83 13.74 -2.97
N ALA A 143 17.15 12.63 -3.29
CA ALA A 143 17.76 11.46 -3.91
C ALA A 143 18.31 11.77 -5.32
N ALA A 144 17.57 12.54 -6.12
CA ALA A 144 18.03 13.00 -7.43
C ALA A 144 19.25 13.92 -7.32
N ALA A 145 19.25 14.84 -6.35
CA ALA A 145 20.41 15.68 -6.07
C ALA A 145 21.63 14.87 -5.61
N THR A 146 21.40 13.82 -4.80
CA THR A 146 22.45 12.87 -4.40
C THR A 146 23.10 12.18 -5.60
N GLY A 147 22.31 11.82 -6.62
CA GLY A 147 22.81 11.23 -7.87
C GLY A 147 23.80 12.14 -8.62
N ALA A 148 23.76 13.45 -8.42
CA ALA A 148 24.66 14.44 -9.02
C ALA A 148 25.95 14.67 -8.21
N LEU A 149 26.10 14.07 -7.03
CA LEU A 149 27.30 14.19 -6.20
C LEU A 149 28.45 13.34 -6.73
N GLU A 150 29.67 13.65 -6.24
CA GLU A 150 30.83 12.78 -6.44
C GLU A 150 30.56 11.37 -5.87
N ALA A 151 31.10 10.35 -6.52
CA ALA A 151 30.85 8.94 -6.20
C ALA A 151 30.97 8.63 -4.70
N LYS A 152 32.02 9.15 -4.04
CA LYS A 152 32.26 8.93 -2.61
C LYS A 152 31.08 9.37 -1.73
N HIS A 153 30.54 10.55 -1.96
CA HIS A 153 29.44 11.10 -1.14
C HIS A 153 28.11 10.48 -1.54
N ARG A 154 27.88 10.27 -2.83
CA ARG A 154 26.70 9.59 -3.36
C ARG A 154 26.58 8.20 -2.76
N ASP A 155 27.61 7.37 -2.88
CA ASP A 155 27.59 5.98 -2.46
C ASP A 155 27.40 5.88 -0.94
N THR A 156 28.03 6.74 -0.15
CA THR A 156 27.83 6.81 1.31
C THR A 156 26.38 7.10 1.69
N LEU A 157 25.72 8.03 0.99
CA LEU A 157 24.31 8.36 1.29
C LEU A 157 23.36 7.23 0.87
N ILE A 158 23.63 6.56 -0.24
CA ILE A 158 22.86 5.40 -0.69
C ILE A 158 23.02 4.24 0.31
N GLU A 159 24.23 3.87 0.69
CA GLU A 159 24.49 2.83 1.68
C GLU A 159 23.83 3.14 3.03
N PHE A 160 23.87 4.39 3.48
CA PHE A 160 23.17 4.81 4.70
C PHE A 160 21.65 4.62 4.61
N ALA A 161 21.05 4.99 3.47
CA ALA A 161 19.62 4.84 3.27
C ALA A 161 19.21 3.35 3.15
N GLU A 162 20.02 2.53 2.48
CA GLU A 162 19.82 1.08 2.40
C GLU A 162 19.88 0.43 3.78
N ALA A 163 20.94 0.68 4.53
CA ALA A 163 21.09 0.18 5.90
C ALA A 163 19.93 0.64 6.81
N THR A 164 19.49 1.90 6.64
CA THR A 164 18.35 2.45 7.38
C THR A 164 17.06 1.72 7.01
N SER A 165 16.80 1.46 5.73
CA SER A 165 15.62 0.74 5.29
C SER A 165 15.59 -0.70 5.82
N GLU A 166 16.72 -1.40 5.79
CA GLU A 166 16.84 -2.75 6.35
C GLU A 166 16.58 -2.79 7.85
N ALA A 167 17.15 -1.84 8.61
CA ALA A 167 16.92 -1.73 10.04
C ALA A 167 15.44 -1.45 10.37
N LEU A 168 14.79 -0.57 9.60
CA LEU A 168 13.37 -0.26 9.76
C LEU A 168 12.47 -1.44 9.40
N ILE A 169 12.79 -2.19 8.34
CA ILE A 169 12.08 -3.43 7.99
C ILE A 169 12.20 -4.44 9.14
N LYS A 170 13.39 -4.59 9.73
CA LYS A 170 13.58 -5.47 10.88
C LYS A 170 12.77 -5.00 12.10
N LEU A 171 12.69 -3.69 12.34
CA LEU A 171 11.84 -3.11 13.36
C LEU A 171 10.35 -3.39 13.12
N VAL A 172 9.88 -3.29 11.86
CA VAL A 172 8.51 -3.70 11.49
C VAL A 172 8.27 -5.16 11.84
N TRP A 173 9.20 -6.06 11.55
CA TRP A 173 9.08 -7.46 11.91
C TRP A 173 8.93 -7.66 13.43
N TRP A 174 9.68 -6.94 14.26
CA TRP A 174 9.52 -7.00 15.72
C TRP A 174 8.15 -6.50 16.18
N ILE A 175 7.67 -5.40 15.59
CA ILE A 175 6.33 -4.88 15.87
C ILE A 175 5.25 -5.91 15.47
N LEU A 176 5.40 -6.57 14.32
CA LEU A 176 4.46 -7.60 13.86
C LEU A 176 4.38 -8.82 14.79
N TRP A 177 5.42 -9.12 15.57
CA TRP A 177 5.33 -10.14 16.60
C TRP A 177 4.30 -9.80 17.69
N THR A 178 4.04 -8.52 17.91
CA THR A 178 3.01 -8.05 18.85
C THR A 178 1.62 -7.98 18.21
N ALA A 179 1.50 -8.25 16.90
CA ALA A 179 0.25 -8.13 16.17
C ALA A 179 -0.93 -8.93 16.76
N PRO A 180 -0.78 -10.17 17.26
CA PRO A 180 -1.90 -10.88 17.87
C PRO A 180 -2.55 -10.10 19.03
N ILE A 181 -1.74 -9.43 19.86
CA ILE A 181 -2.19 -8.61 20.97
C ILE A 181 -2.74 -7.27 20.47
N GLY A 182 -2.02 -6.63 19.56
CA GLY A 182 -2.42 -5.36 18.97
C GLY A 182 -3.73 -5.45 18.20
N VAL A 183 -3.87 -6.46 17.35
CA VAL A 183 -5.11 -6.71 16.58
C VAL A 183 -6.27 -7.08 17.50
N PHE A 184 -6.01 -7.81 18.59
CA PHE A 184 -7.03 -8.04 19.61
C PHE A 184 -7.52 -6.71 20.18
N GLY A 185 -6.61 -5.83 20.60
CA GLY A 185 -6.93 -4.52 21.18
C GLY A 185 -7.62 -3.56 20.21
N LEU A 186 -7.43 -3.73 18.90
CA LEU A 186 -8.15 -2.96 17.88
C LEU A 186 -9.55 -3.53 17.58
N ALA A 187 -9.63 -4.85 17.42
CA ALA A 187 -10.84 -5.50 16.93
C ALA A 187 -11.89 -5.70 18.02
N ALA A 188 -11.50 -6.04 19.27
CA ALA A 188 -12.44 -6.35 20.34
C ALA A 188 -13.33 -5.15 20.71
N PRO A 189 -12.80 -3.93 20.95
CA PRO A 189 -13.65 -2.78 21.32
C PRO A 189 -14.65 -2.41 20.22
N VAL A 190 -14.19 -2.39 18.97
CA VAL A 190 -15.02 -1.99 17.83
C VAL A 190 -16.13 -3.02 17.56
N THR A 191 -15.80 -4.30 17.67
CA THR A 191 -16.76 -5.38 17.47
C THR A 191 -17.78 -5.44 18.63
N ALA A 192 -17.35 -5.15 19.86
CA ALA A 192 -18.23 -5.07 21.01
C ALA A 192 -19.27 -3.95 20.87
N GLN A 193 -18.89 -2.82 20.25
CA GLN A 193 -19.79 -1.69 20.03
C GLN A 193 -20.72 -1.87 18.81
N LEU A 194 -20.23 -2.39 17.71
CA LEU A 194 -20.95 -2.48 16.44
C LEU A 194 -21.55 -3.86 16.16
N GLY A 195 -21.17 -4.87 16.94
CA GLY A 195 -21.72 -6.22 16.86
C GLY A 195 -21.56 -6.89 15.50
N TRP A 196 -22.54 -7.70 15.13
CA TRP A 196 -22.55 -8.47 13.89
C TRP A 196 -22.56 -7.61 12.62
N GLY A 197 -23.17 -6.42 12.69
CA GLY A 197 -23.22 -5.48 11.56
C GLY A 197 -21.84 -5.06 11.05
N LEU A 198 -20.85 -4.92 11.95
CA LEU A 198 -19.47 -4.65 11.57
C LEU A 198 -18.90 -5.78 10.70
N ILE A 199 -19.10 -7.02 11.12
CA ILE A 199 -18.56 -8.19 10.38
C ILE A 199 -19.18 -8.29 9.00
N GLN A 200 -20.49 -8.07 8.88
CA GLN A 200 -21.17 -8.03 7.59
C GLN A 200 -20.61 -6.91 6.70
N SER A 201 -20.41 -5.71 7.23
CA SER A 201 -19.85 -4.58 6.48
C SER A 201 -18.42 -4.85 6.02
N LEU A 202 -17.58 -5.43 6.89
CA LEU A 202 -16.22 -5.83 6.53
C LEU A 202 -16.19 -6.93 5.46
N ALA A 203 -17.07 -7.93 5.57
CA ALA A 203 -17.19 -8.99 4.58
C ALA A 203 -17.61 -8.43 3.20
N ILE A 204 -18.57 -7.51 3.16
CA ILE A 204 -19.00 -6.83 1.93
C ILE A 204 -17.86 -5.98 1.37
N PHE A 205 -17.13 -5.27 2.22
CA PHE A 205 -15.97 -4.48 1.78
C PHE A 205 -14.88 -5.38 1.17
N ILE A 206 -14.50 -6.46 1.84
CA ILE A 206 -13.52 -7.43 1.32
C ILE A 206 -14.01 -8.03 -0.01
N ALA A 207 -15.27 -8.44 -0.07
CA ALA A 207 -15.87 -8.96 -1.29
C ALA A 207 -15.84 -7.92 -2.42
N SER A 208 -16.13 -6.64 -2.13
CA SER A 208 -16.08 -5.57 -3.13
C SER A 208 -14.67 -5.38 -3.70
N VAL A 209 -13.64 -5.43 -2.86
CA VAL A 209 -12.24 -5.34 -3.29
C VAL A 209 -11.85 -6.53 -4.17
N VAL A 210 -12.18 -7.75 -3.76
CA VAL A 210 -11.86 -8.97 -4.52
C VAL A 210 -12.56 -8.97 -5.87
N ILE A 211 -13.86 -8.60 -5.90
CA ILE A 211 -14.65 -8.50 -7.14
C ILE A 211 -14.08 -7.39 -8.04
N ALA A 212 -13.76 -6.22 -7.49
CA ALA A 212 -13.16 -5.12 -8.25
C ALA A 212 -11.82 -5.52 -8.90
N LEU A 213 -10.96 -6.20 -8.14
CA LEU A 213 -9.69 -6.73 -8.67
C LEU A 213 -9.92 -7.77 -9.77
N ALA A 214 -10.85 -8.70 -9.58
CA ALA A 214 -11.19 -9.72 -10.58
C ALA A 214 -11.76 -9.08 -11.85
N LEU A 215 -12.65 -8.09 -11.73
CA LEU A 215 -13.20 -7.35 -12.86
C LEU A 215 -12.13 -6.54 -13.58
N TYR A 216 -11.30 -5.79 -12.85
CA TYR A 216 -10.22 -5.02 -13.42
C TYR A 216 -9.24 -5.92 -14.19
N PHE A 217 -8.80 -7.01 -13.56
CA PHE A 217 -7.91 -7.96 -14.20
C PHE A 217 -8.56 -8.63 -15.43
N GLY A 218 -9.78 -9.13 -15.27
CA GLY A 218 -10.50 -9.83 -16.34
C GLY A 218 -10.89 -8.95 -17.52
N LEU A 219 -11.41 -7.75 -17.24
CA LEU A 219 -11.93 -6.85 -18.28
C LEU A 219 -10.86 -5.98 -18.93
N LEU A 220 -9.78 -5.66 -18.22
CA LEU A 220 -8.74 -4.77 -18.73
C LEU A 220 -7.42 -5.50 -18.94
N MET A 221 -6.85 -6.13 -17.92
CA MET A 221 -5.51 -6.70 -18.01
C MET A 221 -5.45 -7.90 -18.94
N VAL A 222 -6.41 -8.82 -18.89
CA VAL A 222 -6.44 -10.00 -19.75
C VAL A 222 -6.57 -9.64 -21.24
N PRO A 223 -7.48 -8.74 -21.66
CA PRO A 223 -7.50 -8.26 -23.05
C PRO A 223 -6.21 -7.54 -23.47
N LEU A 224 -5.66 -6.66 -22.63
CA LEU A 224 -4.37 -6.01 -22.91
C LEU A 224 -3.24 -7.01 -23.09
N LEU A 225 -3.14 -7.99 -22.21
CA LEU A 225 -2.15 -9.06 -22.30
C LEU A 225 -2.26 -9.84 -23.61
N LYS A 226 -3.49 -10.17 -24.03
CA LYS A 226 -3.74 -10.91 -25.26
C LYS A 226 -3.56 -10.08 -26.52
N ILE A 227 -4.08 -8.85 -26.56
CA ILE A 227 -4.12 -8.01 -27.76
C ILE A 227 -2.77 -7.28 -27.96
N VAL A 228 -2.19 -6.74 -26.89
CA VAL A 228 -0.97 -5.92 -26.97
C VAL A 228 0.29 -6.78 -26.84
N ALA A 229 0.33 -7.68 -25.85
CA ALA A 229 1.51 -8.50 -25.64
C ALA A 229 1.47 -9.84 -26.39
N GLY A 230 0.33 -10.24 -26.96
CA GLY A 230 0.20 -11.52 -27.67
C GLY A 230 0.32 -12.76 -26.76
N ILE A 231 0.24 -12.58 -25.45
CA ILE A 231 0.43 -13.63 -24.44
C ILE A 231 -0.94 -14.10 -23.95
N GLY A 232 -1.21 -15.42 -24.08
CA GLY A 232 -2.43 -16.00 -23.53
C GLY A 232 -2.39 -16.06 -22.00
N LEU A 233 -3.56 -15.89 -21.35
CA LEU A 233 -3.69 -15.91 -19.88
C LEU A 233 -3.06 -17.16 -19.26
N GLY A 234 -3.27 -18.35 -19.84
CA GLY A 234 -2.70 -19.60 -19.31
C GLY A 234 -1.16 -19.61 -19.33
N ARG A 235 -0.53 -19.04 -20.36
CA ARG A 235 0.92 -18.89 -20.43
C ARG A 235 1.42 -17.90 -19.39
N PHE A 236 0.72 -16.78 -19.24
CA PHE A 236 1.05 -15.78 -18.22
C PHE A 236 0.97 -16.35 -16.81
N MET A 237 -0.15 -16.99 -16.45
CA MET A 237 -0.34 -17.56 -15.11
C MET A 237 0.69 -18.66 -14.79
N LYS A 238 1.02 -19.49 -15.77
CA LYS A 238 2.06 -20.52 -15.57
C LYS A 238 3.45 -19.89 -15.47
N GLY A 239 3.72 -18.86 -16.29
CA GLY A 239 5.01 -18.21 -16.36
C GLY A 239 5.33 -17.35 -15.13
N MET A 240 4.33 -16.86 -14.41
CA MET A 240 4.45 -16.00 -13.24
C MET A 240 3.97 -16.67 -11.95
N PHE A 241 3.87 -17.99 -11.94
CA PHE A 241 3.29 -18.72 -10.81
C PHE A 241 4.16 -18.63 -9.54
N GLY A 242 5.48 -18.72 -9.67
CA GLY A 242 6.41 -18.62 -8.55
C GLY A 242 6.38 -17.22 -7.92
N ALA A 243 6.48 -16.18 -8.75
CA ALA A 243 6.41 -14.79 -8.31
C ALA A 243 5.08 -14.49 -7.60
N THR A 244 3.96 -14.94 -8.18
CA THR A 244 2.63 -14.76 -7.59
C THR A 244 2.51 -15.49 -6.26
N SER A 245 3.02 -16.73 -6.18
CA SER A 245 2.97 -17.53 -4.95
C SER A 245 3.80 -16.91 -3.82
N ILE A 246 4.99 -16.40 -4.13
CA ILE A 246 5.84 -15.72 -3.16
C ILE A 246 5.18 -14.40 -2.72
N GLY A 247 4.73 -13.58 -3.66
CA GLY A 247 4.05 -12.32 -3.35
C GLY A 247 2.81 -12.51 -2.48
N PHE A 248 2.01 -13.54 -2.77
CA PHE A 248 0.82 -13.88 -1.99
C PHE A 248 1.16 -14.40 -0.59
N SER A 249 2.14 -15.32 -0.49
CA SER A 249 2.51 -15.93 0.80
C SER A 249 3.23 -14.98 1.73
N THR A 250 4.07 -14.09 1.18
CA THR A 250 4.84 -13.11 1.96
C THR A 250 4.11 -11.77 2.12
N THR A 251 3.02 -11.55 1.37
CA THR A 251 2.36 -10.23 1.25
C THR A 251 3.32 -9.10 0.90
N SER A 252 4.43 -9.42 0.23
CA SER A 252 5.51 -8.49 -0.08
C SER A 252 5.89 -8.57 -1.57
N THR A 253 5.71 -7.47 -2.27
CA THR A 253 6.17 -7.33 -3.67
C THR A 253 7.68 -7.30 -3.77
N VAL A 254 8.37 -6.73 -2.78
CA VAL A 254 9.83 -6.67 -2.72
C VAL A 254 10.43 -8.07 -2.59
N ALA A 255 9.85 -8.92 -1.73
CA ALA A 255 10.29 -10.30 -1.59
C ALA A 255 10.06 -11.14 -2.86
N ALA A 256 9.03 -10.82 -3.65
CA ALA A 256 8.74 -11.49 -4.91
C ALA A 256 9.60 -10.99 -6.08
N LEU A 257 10.22 -9.80 -5.97
CA LEU A 257 10.89 -9.12 -7.07
C LEU A 257 11.97 -9.97 -7.77
N PRO A 258 12.91 -10.65 -7.07
CA PRO A 258 13.93 -11.46 -7.74
C PRO A 258 13.33 -12.55 -8.63
N VAL A 259 12.30 -13.25 -8.10
CA VAL A 259 11.62 -14.31 -8.85
C VAL A 259 10.77 -13.72 -9.98
N THR A 260 10.16 -12.55 -9.77
CA THR A 260 9.41 -11.82 -10.81
C THR A 260 10.32 -11.47 -12.00
N LEU A 261 11.53 -10.98 -11.72
CA LEU A 261 12.52 -10.66 -12.74
C LEU A 261 12.94 -11.92 -13.53
N GLU A 262 13.25 -12.99 -12.82
CA GLU A 262 13.66 -14.26 -13.42
C GLU A 262 12.55 -14.87 -14.29
N GLU A 263 11.32 -14.97 -13.76
CA GLU A 263 10.18 -15.54 -14.48
C GLU A 263 9.75 -14.69 -15.67
N ALA A 264 9.78 -13.36 -15.54
CA ALA A 264 9.47 -12.47 -16.65
C ALA A 264 10.44 -12.64 -17.81
N ARG A 265 11.73 -12.78 -17.53
CA ARG A 265 12.77 -12.99 -18.56
C ARG A 265 12.69 -14.39 -19.17
N ASN A 266 12.69 -15.43 -18.34
CA ASN A 266 12.83 -16.81 -18.79
C ASN A 266 11.52 -17.39 -19.34
N ASN A 267 10.38 -17.08 -18.74
CA ASN A 267 9.09 -17.70 -19.08
C ASN A 267 8.27 -16.84 -20.07
N LEU A 268 8.35 -15.52 -19.94
CA LEU A 268 7.57 -14.59 -20.77
C LEU A 268 8.37 -13.94 -21.89
N GLY A 269 9.72 -14.02 -21.85
CA GLY A 269 10.60 -13.48 -22.89
C GLY A 269 10.74 -11.95 -22.83
N VAL A 270 10.56 -11.36 -21.65
CA VAL A 270 10.79 -9.93 -21.44
C VAL A 270 12.29 -9.67 -21.50
N SER A 271 12.71 -8.66 -22.27
CA SER A 271 14.12 -8.30 -22.34
C SER A 271 14.66 -7.83 -21.00
N GLU A 272 15.92 -8.12 -20.72
CA GLU A 272 16.60 -7.76 -19.48
C GLU A 272 16.47 -6.27 -19.15
N THR A 273 16.76 -5.41 -20.14
CA THR A 273 16.65 -3.95 -19.99
C THR A 273 15.24 -3.50 -19.58
N VAL A 274 14.19 -4.12 -20.14
CA VAL A 274 12.81 -3.77 -19.79
C VAL A 274 12.45 -4.32 -18.41
N ALA A 275 12.84 -5.56 -18.11
CA ALA A 275 12.56 -6.16 -16.83
C ALA A 275 13.20 -5.36 -15.68
N ASP A 276 14.49 -5.00 -15.81
CA ASP A 276 15.22 -4.27 -14.77
C ASP A 276 14.76 -2.83 -14.56
N LEU A 277 14.15 -2.22 -15.58
CA LEU A 277 13.67 -0.85 -15.49
C LEU A 277 12.21 -0.76 -15.01
N VAL A 278 11.38 -1.74 -15.37
CA VAL A 278 9.92 -1.62 -15.20
C VAL A 278 9.42 -2.39 -13.97
N LEU A 279 10.07 -3.49 -13.61
CA LEU A 279 9.57 -4.35 -12.52
C LEU A 279 9.98 -3.87 -11.10
N PRO A 280 11.15 -3.25 -10.85
CA PRO A 280 11.42 -2.64 -9.56
C PRO A 280 10.59 -1.39 -9.35
#